data_ba77ea656b34373ca7688a13e6bda88f
#
_entry.id   ba77ea656b34373ca7688a13e6bda88f
#
_cell.length_a   1.000
_cell.length_b   1.000
_cell.length_c   1.000
_cell.angle_alpha   90.00
_cell.angle_beta   90.00
_cell.angle_gamma   90.00
#
_symmetry.space_group_name_H-M   'P 1'
#
loop_
_entity.id
_entity.type
_entity.pdbx_description
1 polymer ?
#
loop_
_entity_poly.entity_id
_entity_poly.type
_entity_poly.pdbx_seq_one_letter_code
_entity_poly.pdbx_strand_id
1 'polypeptide(L)'
;KTPQKFLLRACEISRKGWGQPAFYNTEAIVQELLAAGKSLEDARRGGTSGCVETGAFGNEAYILTGYFNLPKILELTLYNGYDHVAKKQLGLKLGNAEDFHSYEELLSAFQKQIDYFLDIKVKGSNIIEKIYAEYMPVPFLSVITNDCIQKGMDYNAGGARYNTSYIQGVGIGTVTDCLSAIRYQVFDKQRFTLPELTQAMLHDFEGQPKMLKLVQEHSPKYGNDDDYADSIMQSVFEYYQKAVTGRPNMRGGMYRVNMLPTTCHVYFGEVMLASANGRRAHKPVSEG
;
A
#
# COMPACT_ATOMS: atom_id res chain seq x y z
N LYS A 1 -12.35 -29.92 -2.60
CA LYS A 1 -11.81 -28.92 -3.58
C LYS A 1 -12.99 -28.25 -4.29
N THR A 2 -12.92 -26.95 -4.50
CA THR A 2 -13.95 -26.17 -5.21
C THR A 2 -14.04 -26.63 -6.68
N PRO A 3 -15.25 -26.92 -7.22
CA PRO A 3 -15.39 -27.35 -8.59
C PRO A 3 -14.87 -26.32 -9.60
N GLN A 4 -14.14 -26.76 -10.62
CA GLN A 4 -13.55 -25.88 -11.65
C GLN A 4 -14.61 -25.01 -12.33
N LYS A 5 -15.80 -25.55 -12.63
CA LYS A 5 -16.91 -24.80 -13.24
C LYS A 5 -17.32 -23.60 -12.40
N PHE A 6 -17.31 -23.73 -11.06
CA PHE A 6 -17.61 -22.64 -10.15
C PHE A 6 -16.54 -21.55 -10.21
N LEU A 7 -15.26 -21.96 -10.16
CA LEU A 7 -14.14 -21.02 -10.24
C LEU A 7 -14.13 -20.24 -11.55
N LEU A 8 -14.34 -20.93 -12.69
CA LEU A 8 -14.45 -20.28 -13.99
C LEU A 8 -15.57 -19.24 -14.02
N ARG A 9 -16.74 -19.58 -13.47
CA ARG A 9 -17.87 -18.64 -13.42
C ARG A 9 -17.56 -17.43 -12.53
N ALA A 10 -16.91 -17.62 -11.40
CA ALA A 10 -16.47 -16.54 -10.52
C ALA A 10 -15.47 -15.62 -11.24
N CYS A 11 -14.47 -16.18 -11.93
CA CYS A 11 -13.51 -15.41 -12.74
C CYS A 11 -14.19 -14.62 -13.88
N GLU A 12 -15.19 -15.22 -14.57
CA GLU A 12 -15.96 -14.52 -15.61
C GLU A 12 -16.70 -13.29 -15.05
N ILE A 13 -17.20 -13.37 -13.81
CA ILE A 13 -17.88 -12.26 -13.16
C ILE A 13 -16.87 -11.17 -12.79
N SER A 14 -15.75 -11.56 -12.15
CA SER A 14 -14.68 -10.62 -11.78
C SER A 14 -14.12 -9.87 -12.99
N ARG A 15 -13.93 -10.58 -14.13
CA ARG A 15 -13.46 -9.97 -15.38
C ARG A 15 -14.37 -8.86 -15.93
N LYS A 16 -15.62 -8.79 -15.50
CA LYS A 16 -16.54 -7.72 -15.89
C LYS A 16 -16.31 -6.40 -15.16
N GLY A 17 -15.32 -6.35 -14.25
CA GLY A 17 -14.95 -5.13 -13.52
C GLY A 17 -15.81 -4.82 -12.30
N TRP A 18 -16.56 -5.81 -11.78
CA TRP A 18 -17.40 -5.61 -10.59
C TRP A 18 -16.61 -5.58 -9.28
N GLY A 19 -15.31 -5.94 -9.30
CA GLY A 19 -14.50 -6.08 -8.07
C GLY A 19 -14.91 -7.23 -7.14
N GLN A 20 -15.89 -8.03 -7.54
CA GLN A 20 -16.42 -9.16 -6.76
C GLN A 20 -16.74 -10.34 -7.71
N PRO A 21 -16.63 -11.59 -7.22
CA PRO A 21 -16.22 -11.99 -5.87
C PRO A 21 -14.71 -11.84 -5.66
N ALA A 22 -14.29 -11.49 -4.43
CA ALA A 22 -12.91 -11.58 -4.01
C ALA A 22 -12.52 -13.04 -3.75
N PHE A 23 -11.26 -13.39 -4.05
CA PHE A 23 -10.75 -14.75 -3.87
C PHE A 23 -9.76 -14.78 -2.72
N TYR A 24 -10.04 -15.60 -1.72
CA TYR A 24 -9.17 -15.81 -0.57
C TYR A 24 -8.70 -17.27 -0.52
N ASN A 25 -7.39 -17.45 -0.46
CA ASN A 25 -6.78 -18.77 -0.32
C ASN A 25 -6.63 -19.13 1.15
N THR A 26 -7.44 -20.07 1.65
CA THR A 26 -7.41 -20.50 3.05
C THR A 26 -6.03 -20.95 3.50
N GLU A 27 -5.32 -21.72 2.69
CA GLU A 27 -3.98 -22.21 3.03
C GLU A 27 -2.98 -21.03 3.18
N ALA A 28 -3.02 -20.07 2.26
CA ALA A 28 -2.18 -18.88 2.34
C ALA A 28 -2.48 -18.04 3.60
N ILE A 29 -3.77 -17.86 3.92
CA ILE A 29 -4.18 -17.13 5.14
C ILE A 29 -3.68 -17.84 6.40
N VAL A 30 -3.84 -19.17 6.48
CA VAL A 30 -3.34 -19.94 7.62
C VAL A 30 -1.82 -19.79 7.76
N GLN A 31 -1.06 -19.90 6.67
CA GLN A 31 0.39 -19.70 6.69
C GLN A 31 0.77 -18.28 7.12
N GLU A 32 0.06 -17.28 6.62
CA GLU A 32 0.25 -15.88 7.00
C GLU A 32 0.02 -15.64 8.50
N LEU A 33 -1.04 -16.22 9.07
CA LEU A 33 -1.35 -16.11 10.50
C LEU A 33 -0.32 -16.84 11.36
N LEU A 34 0.16 -18.01 10.92
CA LEU A 34 1.25 -18.73 11.57
C LEU A 34 2.55 -17.93 11.57
N ALA A 35 2.91 -17.36 10.40
CA ALA A 35 4.10 -16.49 10.28
C ALA A 35 4.00 -15.23 11.17
N ALA A 36 2.78 -14.79 11.46
CA ALA A 36 2.49 -13.70 12.40
C ALA A 36 2.43 -14.14 13.87
N GLY A 37 2.86 -15.37 14.19
CA GLY A 37 2.98 -15.89 15.55
C GLY A 37 1.68 -16.39 16.18
N LYS A 38 0.63 -16.67 15.41
CA LYS A 38 -0.61 -17.28 15.93
C LYS A 38 -0.44 -18.78 16.12
N SER A 39 -1.17 -19.37 17.06
CA SER A 39 -1.25 -20.82 17.16
C SER A 39 -1.91 -21.43 15.91
N LEU A 40 -1.62 -22.70 15.60
CA LEU A 40 -2.27 -23.41 14.50
C LEU A 40 -3.80 -23.48 14.68
N GLU A 41 -4.27 -23.64 15.90
CA GLU A 41 -5.70 -23.65 16.20
C GLU A 41 -6.35 -22.30 15.88
N ASP A 42 -5.75 -21.19 16.35
CA ASP A 42 -6.26 -19.84 16.13
C ASP A 42 -6.17 -19.45 14.64
N ALA A 43 -5.07 -19.83 13.95
CA ALA A 43 -4.90 -19.59 12.53
C ALA A 43 -5.97 -20.31 11.68
N ARG A 44 -6.30 -21.58 12.01
CA ARG A 44 -7.36 -22.34 11.31
C ARG A 44 -8.76 -21.84 11.57
N ARG A 45 -8.99 -21.17 12.70
CA ARG A 45 -10.27 -20.51 13.05
C ARG A 45 -10.30 -19.05 12.57
N GLY A 46 -9.22 -18.58 12.01
CA GLY A 46 -9.10 -17.23 11.47
C GLY A 46 -9.59 -17.13 10.01
N GLY A 47 -9.43 -15.95 9.45
CA GLY A 47 -9.81 -15.65 8.08
C GLY A 47 -9.62 -14.17 7.77
N THR A 48 -10.24 -13.74 6.68
CA THR A 48 -10.35 -12.34 6.30
C THR A 48 -11.61 -11.71 6.85
N SER A 49 -11.53 -10.48 7.30
CA SER A 49 -12.66 -9.68 7.74
C SER A 49 -12.47 -8.23 7.32
N GLY A 50 -13.52 -7.42 7.46
CA GLY A 50 -13.52 -6.09 6.89
C GLY A 50 -13.43 -6.15 5.38
N CYS A 51 -12.26 -5.87 4.85
CA CYS A 51 -11.99 -5.94 3.41
C CYS A 51 -11.00 -7.07 3.08
N VAL A 52 -9.77 -6.96 3.58
CA VAL A 52 -8.67 -7.91 3.32
C VAL A 52 -7.83 -8.20 4.56
N GLU A 53 -8.19 -7.65 5.71
CA GLU A 53 -7.47 -7.86 6.95
C GLU A 53 -7.61 -9.31 7.42
N THR A 54 -6.49 -9.99 7.61
CA THR A 54 -6.45 -11.35 8.14
C THR A 54 -6.30 -11.36 9.64
N GLY A 55 -7.06 -12.20 10.34
CA GLY A 55 -6.99 -12.27 11.81
C GLY A 55 -7.54 -13.55 12.38
N ALA A 56 -7.20 -13.82 13.64
CA ALA A 56 -7.70 -14.94 14.42
C ALA A 56 -9.03 -14.56 15.07
N PHE A 57 -10.15 -15.02 14.50
CA PHE A 57 -11.49 -14.62 14.91
C PHE A 57 -11.76 -14.89 16.39
N GLY A 58 -12.29 -13.90 17.09
CA GLY A 58 -12.56 -13.94 18.52
C GLY A 58 -11.33 -13.87 19.42
N ASN A 59 -10.11 -13.97 18.88
CA ASN A 59 -8.87 -13.97 19.63
C ASN A 59 -7.96 -12.77 19.33
N GLU A 60 -8.28 -12.00 18.31
CA GLU A 60 -7.40 -10.93 17.83
C GLU A 60 -8.13 -9.60 17.70
N ALA A 61 -7.50 -8.56 18.22
CA ALA A 61 -7.79 -7.18 17.91
C ALA A 61 -6.92 -6.77 16.71
N TYR A 62 -7.45 -6.85 15.50
CA TYR A 62 -6.78 -6.40 14.28
C TYR A 62 -7.46 -5.15 13.74
N ILE A 63 -6.76 -4.03 13.89
CA ILE A 63 -7.31 -2.68 13.67
C ILE A 63 -6.60 -2.02 12.51
N LEU A 64 -7.38 -1.47 11.56
CA LEU A 64 -6.87 -0.60 10.54
C LEU A 64 -6.55 0.77 11.14
N THR A 65 -5.28 1.18 11.05
CA THR A 65 -4.80 2.46 11.59
C THR A 65 -4.68 3.55 10.53
N GLY A 66 -4.98 3.23 9.28
CA GLY A 66 -5.06 4.17 8.17
C GLY A 66 -4.30 3.74 6.92
N TYR A 67 -4.22 4.66 5.99
CA TYR A 67 -3.77 4.47 4.63
C TYR A 67 -2.44 5.15 4.36
N PHE A 68 -1.69 4.62 3.37
CA PHE A 68 -0.39 5.13 2.98
C PHE A 68 -0.33 5.30 1.45
N ASN A 69 -0.18 6.54 0.98
CA ASN A 69 -0.21 6.89 -0.44
C ASN A 69 1.16 6.61 -1.11
N LEU A 70 1.38 5.39 -1.59
CA LEU A 70 2.64 5.01 -2.25
C LEU A 70 2.97 5.86 -3.49
N PRO A 71 2.02 6.16 -4.40
CA PRO A 71 2.29 7.05 -5.53
C PRO A 71 2.74 8.46 -5.13
N LYS A 72 2.19 9.02 -4.05
CA LYS A 72 2.61 10.34 -3.55
C LYS A 72 4.05 10.31 -3.03
N ILE A 73 4.46 9.22 -2.40
CA ILE A 73 5.85 9.06 -1.95
C ILE A 73 6.82 9.03 -3.14
N LEU A 74 6.44 8.36 -4.24
CA LEU A 74 7.22 8.40 -5.48
C LEU A 74 7.25 9.82 -6.10
N GLU A 75 6.11 10.52 -6.13
CA GLU A 75 6.04 11.92 -6.58
C GLU A 75 7.03 12.79 -5.78
N LEU A 76 6.98 12.70 -4.44
CA LEU A 76 7.91 13.44 -3.59
C LEU A 76 9.38 13.06 -3.85
N THR A 77 9.67 11.79 -4.16
CA THR A 77 11.02 11.36 -4.51
C THR A 77 11.51 12.04 -5.80
N LEU A 78 10.66 12.09 -6.83
CA LEU A 78 10.98 12.70 -8.12
C LEU A 78 11.19 14.22 -8.05
N TYR A 79 10.61 14.89 -7.05
CA TYR A 79 10.74 16.34 -6.82
C TYR A 79 11.54 16.66 -5.54
N ASN A 80 12.53 15.83 -5.21
CA ASN A 80 13.46 16.06 -4.09
C ASN A 80 12.78 16.39 -2.76
N GLY A 81 11.66 15.70 -2.50
CA GLY A 81 10.86 15.85 -1.29
C GLY A 81 9.91 17.06 -1.28
N TYR A 82 9.89 17.87 -2.34
CA TYR A 82 9.01 19.03 -2.44
C TYR A 82 7.64 18.65 -3.01
N ASP A 83 6.59 19.05 -2.31
CA ASP A 83 5.19 18.88 -2.75
C ASP A 83 4.72 20.13 -3.49
N HIS A 84 4.55 20.03 -4.80
CA HIS A 84 4.11 21.14 -5.64
C HIS A 84 2.63 21.50 -5.45
N VAL A 85 1.79 20.55 -5.01
CA VAL A 85 0.37 20.82 -4.72
C VAL A 85 0.24 21.56 -3.39
N ALA A 86 0.89 21.06 -2.34
CA ALA A 86 0.91 21.70 -1.03
C ALA A 86 1.88 22.89 -0.94
N LYS A 87 2.77 23.07 -1.93
CA LYS A 87 3.82 24.10 -1.99
C LYS A 87 4.75 24.08 -0.75
N LYS A 88 5.14 22.88 -0.34
CA LYS A 88 5.94 22.68 0.88
C LYS A 88 6.97 21.57 0.69
N GLN A 89 8.11 21.72 1.38
CA GLN A 89 9.04 20.60 1.58
C GLN A 89 8.44 19.64 2.60
N LEU A 90 8.01 18.46 2.18
CA LEU A 90 7.41 17.44 3.03
C LEU A 90 8.33 16.24 3.25
N GLY A 91 9.01 15.80 2.20
CA GLY A 91 9.90 14.64 2.23
C GLY A 91 11.38 14.99 2.43
N LEU A 92 12.19 13.95 2.45
CA LEU A 92 13.65 14.08 2.47
C LEU A 92 14.17 14.66 1.15
N LYS A 93 15.26 15.41 1.22
CA LYS A 93 16.05 15.83 0.04
C LYS A 93 17.03 14.72 -0.31
N LEU A 94 16.75 13.97 -1.36
CA LEU A 94 17.52 12.78 -1.76
C LEU A 94 18.15 12.88 -3.16
N GLY A 95 18.00 14.02 -3.79
CA GLY A 95 18.47 14.32 -5.15
C GLY A 95 17.33 14.84 -6.03
N ASN A 96 17.69 15.64 -7.03
CA ASN A 96 16.78 16.07 -8.08
C ASN A 96 16.73 15.01 -9.19
N ALA A 97 15.84 15.17 -10.15
CA ALA A 97 15.68 14.20 -11.25
C ALA A 97 16.99 14.01 -12.06
N GLU A 98 17.81 15.05 -12.22
CA GLU A 98 19.10 15.00 -12.90
C GLU A 98 20.18 14.23 -12.13
N ASP A 99 20.04 14.05 -10.83
CA ASP A 99 21.03 13.39 -9.97
C ASP A 99 20.91 11.85 -10.01
N PHE A 100 19.81 11.30 -10.55
CA PHE A 100 19.60 9.85 -10.66
C PHE A 100 20.13 9.32 -12.00
N HIS A 101 21.24 8.60 -11.95
CA HIS A 101 21.91 8.04 -13.12
C HIS A 101 21.51 6.60 -13.44
N SER A 102 20.81 5.94 -12.51
CA SER A 102 20.27 4.59 -12.66
C SER A 102 18.90 4.44 -12.04
N TYR A 103 18.18 3.42 -12.49
CA TYR A 103 16.90 3.03 -11.88
C TYR A 103 17.05 2.64 -10.40
N GLU A 104 18.15 1.97 -10.09
CA GLU A 104 18.48 1.49 -8.74
C GLU A 104 18.70 2.66 -7.76
N GLU A 105 19.33 3.75 -8.22
CA GLU A 105 19.50 4.96 -7.40
C GLU A 105 18.15 5.62 -7.09
N LEU A 106 17.28 5.76 -8.09
CA LEU A 106 15.92 6.26 -7.90
C LEU A 106 15.11 5.36 -6.96
N LEU A 107 15.17 4.04 -7.16
CA LEU A 107 14.48 3.08 -6.31
C LEU A 107 14.96 3.17 -4.86
N SER A 108 16.28 3.29 -4.65
CA SER A 108 16.85 3.48 -3.30
C SER A 108 16.38 4.78 -2.64
N ALA A 109 16.29 5.86 -3.40
CA ALA A 109 15.74 7.13 -2.90
C ALA A 109 14.25 6.99 -2.52
N PHE A 110 13.45 6.32 -3.37
CA PHE A 110 12.05 6.04 -3.09
C PHE A 110 11.87 5.21 -1.82
N GLN A 111 12.69 4.18 -1.61
CA GLN A 111 12.70 3.36 -0.40
C GLN A 111 12.99 4.19 0.86
N LYS A 112 13.97 5.09 0.82
CA LYS A 112 14.27 6.00 1.93
C LYS A 112 13.12 6.97 2.23
N GLN A 113 12.40 7.43 1.22
CA GLN A 113 11.20 8.23 1.42
C GLN A 113 10.08 7.42 2.08
N ILE A 114 9.88 6.16 1.69
CA ILE A 114 8.93 5.25 2.34
C ILE A 114 9.26 5.13 3.83
N ASP A 115 10.51 4.84 4.19
CA ASP A 115 10.93 4.70 5.59
C ASP A 115 10.65 5.97 6.41
N TYR A 116 11.00 7.12 5.87
CA TYR A 116 10.77 8.42 6.52
C TYR A 116 9.29 8.65 6.85
N PHE A 117 8.41 8.45 5.87
CA PHE A 117 6.98 8.67 6.08
C PHE A 117 6.32 7.57 6.93
N LEU A 118 6.83 6.33 6.87
CA LEU A 118 6.39 5.26 7.75
C LEU A 118 6.74 5.52 9.21
N ASP A 119 7.91 6.09 9.49
CA ASP A 119 8.27 6.49 10.85
C ASP A 119 7.30 7.51 11.42
N ILE A 120 6.91 8.50 10.62
CA ILE A 120 5.91 9.50 11.00
C ILE A 120 4.55 8.83 11.20
N LYS A 121 4.14 7.96 10.26
CA LYS A 121 2.85 7.25 10.30
C LYS A 121 2.72 6.36 11.53
N VAL A 122 3.73 5.55 11.83
CA VAL A 122 3.72 4.65 13.00
C VAL A 122 3.70 5.44 14.30
N LYS A 123 4.50 6.50 14.42
CA LYS A 123 4.47 7.38 15.60
C LYS A 123 3.09 8.01 15.81
N GLY A 124 2.49 8.55 14.75
CA GLY A 124 1.16 9.13 14.79
C GLY A 124 0.07 8.11 15.15
N SER A 125 0.13 6.91 14.53
CA SER A 125 -0.82 5.83 14.82
C SER A 125 -0.71 5.34 16.26
N ASN A 126 0.50 5.20 16.80
CA ASN A 126 0.71 4.82 18.21
C ASN A 126 0.13 5.86 19.19
N ILE A 127 0.24 7.15 18.89
CA ILE A 127 -0.41 8.21 19.68
C ILE A 127 -1.94 8.07 19.64
N ILE A 128 -2.50 7.85 18.47
CA ILE A 128 -3.94 7.64 18.27
C ILE A 128 -4.41 6.40 19.04
N GLU A 129 -3.72 5.27 18.91
CA GLU A 129 -4.06 4.04 19.64
C GLU A 129 -4.05 4.27 21.17
N LYS A 130 -3.08 5.04 21.71
CA LYS A 130 -3.02 5.40 23.12
C LYS A 130 -4.25 6.22 23.53
N ILE A 131 -4.66 7.18 22.71
CA ILE A 131 -5.86 7.99 22.96
C ILE A 131 -7.12 7.13 22.97
N TYR A 132 -7.24 6.19 22.02
CA TYR A 132 -8.37 5.24 21.99
C TYR A 132 -8.40 4.35 23.24
N ALA A 133 -7.26 3.83 23.66
CA ALA A 133 -7.16 2.99 24.86
C ALA A 133 -7.60 3.73 26.14
N GLU A 134 -7.31 5.04 26.22
CA GLU A 134 -7.57 5.85 27.42
C GLU A 134 -9.01 6.42 27.43
N TYR A 135 -9.50 6.90 26.30
CA TYR A 135 -10.74 7.69 26.24
C TYR A 135 -11.91 7.00 25.52
N MET A 136 -11.67 5.88 24.83
CA MET A 136 -12.70 5.21 24.02
C MET A 136 -12.74 3.70 24.28
N PRO A 137 -13.04 3.26 25.51
CA PRO A 137 -13.18 1.84 25.80
C PRO A 137 -14.38 1.24 25.06
N VAL A 138 -14.28 -0.03 24.69
CA VAL A 138 -15.28 -0.78 23.92
C VAL A 138 -15.73 -2.04 24.67
N PRO A 139 -16.48 -1.90 25.77
CA PRO A 139 -16.79 -3.00 26.68
C PRO A 139 -17.54 -4.16 26.02
N PHE A 140 -18.46 -3.89 25.09
CA PHE A 140 -19.17 -4.97 24.37
C PHE A 140 -18.21 -5.81 23.51
N LEU A 141 -17.28 -5.19 22.83
CA LEU A 141 -16.27 -5.89 22.02
C LEU A 141 -15.29 -6.65 22.93
N SER A 142 -14.93 -6.07 24.07
CA SER A 142 -14.07 -6.70 25.06
C SER A 142 -14.68 -7.97 25.67
N VAL A 143 -16.00 -8.00 25.88
CA VAL A 143 -16.71 -9.18 26.40
C VAL A 143 -16.69 -10.35 25.41
N ILE A 144 -16.77 -10.11 24.11
CA ILE A 144 -16.81 -11.15 23.07
C ILE A 144 -15.42 -11.49 22.51
N THR A 145 -14.36 -10.83 22.98
CA THR A 145 -12.99 -11.09 22.54
C THR A 145 -12.24 -11.83 23.65
N ASN A 146 -11.66 -12.98 23.32
CA ASN A 146 -10.94 -13.80 24.28
C ASN A 146 -9.77 -13.06 24.91
N ASP A 147 -9.50 -13.39 26.17
CA ASP A 147 -8.45 -12.89 27.03
C ASP A 147 -8.71 -11.46 27.60
N CYS A 148 -9.62 -10.65 27.02
CA CYS A 148 -9.93 -9.33 27.56
C CYS A 148 -10.41 -9.36 29.02
N ILE A 149 -11.37 -10.23 29.33
CA ILE A 149 -11.91 -10.39 30.70
C ILE A 149 -10.85 -10.94 31.64
N GLN A 150 -10.12 -11.99 31.22
CA GLN A 150 -9.08 -12.63 32.02
C GLN A 150 -7.95 -11.66 32.37
N LYS A 151 -7.59 -10.78 31.46
CA LYS A 151 -6.56 -9.76 31.66
C LYS A 151 -7.09 -8.51 32.40
N GLY A 152 -8.41 -8.35 32.48
CA GLY A 152 -9.02 -7.12 32.99
C GLY A 152 -8.67 -5.90 32.14
N MET A 153 -8.54 -6.10 30.81
CA MET A 153 -8.10 -5.06 29.87
C MET A 153 -9.09 -4.92 28.71
N ASP A 154 -9.37 -3.67 28.34
CA ASP A 154 -10.19 -3.38 27.20
C ASP A 154 -9.53 -3.78 25.86
N TYR A 155 -10.36 -4.09 24.86
CA TYR A 155 -9.91 -4.43 23.51
C TYR A 155 -8.97 -3.37 22.92
N ASN A 156 -9.31 -2.07 23.08
CA ASN A 156 -8.47 -0.96 22.61
C ASN A 156 -7.18 -0.79 23.42
N ALA A 157 -7.13 -1.33 24.64
CA ALA A 157 -5.96 -1.29 25.50
C ALA A 157 -5.03 -2.53 25.36
N GLY A 158 -5.34 -3.44 24.44
CA GLY A 158 -4.53 -4.64 24.20
C GLY A 158 -5.02 -5.88 24.98
N GLY A 159 -6.28 -5.91 25.41
CA GLY A 159 -6.87 -7.03 26.14
C GLY A 159 -6.96 -8.32 25.34
N ALA A 160 -7.08 -8.29 24.03
CA ALA A 160 -7.15 -9.46 23.18
C ALA A 160 -5.88 -10.33 23.27
N ARG A 161 -6.01 -11.61 22.88
CA ARG A 161 -4.87 -12.54 22.82
C ARG A 161 -3.78 -12.05 21.90
N TYR A 162 -4.18 -11.59 20.70
CA TYR A 162 -3.31 -10.99 19.70
C TYR A 162 -3.77 -9.57 19.40
N ASN A 163 -2.82 -8.68 19.15
CA ASN A 163 -3.11 -7.26 18.90
C ASN A 163 -2.33 -6.78 17.67
N THR A 164 -3.00 -6.70 16.53
CA THR A 164 -2.40 -6.32 15.26
C THR A 164 -2.91 -4.95 14.82
N SER A 165 -2.02 -4.11 14.31
CA SER A 165 -2.35 -2.83 13.68
C SER A 165 -2.02 -2.91 12.19
N TYR A 166 -2.98 -2.60 11.31
CA TYR A 166 -2.78 -2.62 9.88
C TYR A 166 -2.56 -1.21 9.31
N ILE A 167 -1.60 -1.10 8.37
CA ILE A 167 -1.45 0.07 7.50
C ILE A 167 -1.71 -0.38 6.08
N GLN A 168 -2.70 0.22 5.43
CA GLN A 168 -3.02 -0.10 4.04
C GLN A 168 -2.19 0.74 3.07
N GLY A 169 -1.41 0.07 2.21
CA GLY A 169 -0.78 0.68 1.06
C GLY A 169 -1.81 0.91 -0.05
N VAL A 170 -1.83 2.10 -0.61
CA VAL A 170 -2.78 2.51 -1.65
C VAL A 170 -2.04 2.86 -2.92
N GLY A 171 -2.57 2.44 -4.07
CA GLY A 171 -2.06 2.79 -5.38
C GLY A 171 -0.87 1.96 -5.85
N ILE A 172 -0.80 0.68 -5.45
CA ILE A 172 0.29 -0.22 -5.86
C ILE A 172 0.37 -0.35 -7.39
N GLY A 173 -0.74 -0.46 -8.10
CA GLY A 173 -0.76 -0.48 -9.56
C GLY A 173 -0.22 0.82 -10.16
N THR A 174 -0.63 1.98 -9.63
CA THR A 174 -0.10 3.28 -10.11
C THR A 174 1.39 3.41 -9.89
N VAL A 175 1.91 3.09 -8.69
CA VAL A 175 3.36 3.23 -8.42
C VAL A 175 4.18 2.22 -9.23
N THR A 176 3.67 1.00 -9.42
CA THR A 176 4.30 -0.02 -10.27
C THR A 176 4.39 0.45 -11.72
N ASP A 177 3.29 0.91 -12.29
CA ASP A 177 3.25 1.43 -13.66
C ASP A 177 4.13 2.66 -13.86
N CYS A 178 4.21 3.54 -12.84
CA CYS A 178 5.11 4.69 -12.86
C CYS A 178 6.59 4.24 -12.90
N LEU A 179 6.98 3.35 -12.01
CA LEU A 179 8.34 2.81 -11.96
C LEU A 179 8.68 2.01 -13.21
N SER A 180 7.74 1.23 -13.73
CA SER A 180 7.87 0.51 -15.00
C SER A 180 8.10 1.45 -16.17
N ALA A 181 7.28 2.51 -16.29
CA ALA A 181 7.44 3.50 -17.35
C ALA A 181 8.78 4.26 -17.23
N ILE A 182 9.18 4.66 -16.03
CA ILE A 182 10.48 5.31 -15.79
C ILE A 182 11.62 4.37 -16.17
N ARG A 183 11.64 3.16 -15.63
CA ARG A 183 12.69 2.19 -15.92
C ARG A 183 12.79 1.92 -17.42
N TYR A 184 11.67 1.61 -18.07
CA TYR A 184 11.64 1.24 -19.48
C TYR A 184 11.95 2.42 -20.41
N GLN A 185 11.28 3.57 -20.24
CA GLN A 185 11.41 4.69 -21.18
C GLN A 185 12.67 5.53 -20.96
N VAL A 186 13.03 5.78 -19.68
CA VAL A 186 14.16 6.64 -19.31
C VAL A 186 15.46 5.86 -19.30
N PHE A 187 15.53 4.76 -18.53
CA PHE A 187 16.81 4.08 -18.31
C PHE A 187 17.12 3.03 -19.38
N ASP A 188 16.16 2.16 -19.75
CA ASP A 188 16.41 1.07 -20.70
C ASP A 188 16.40 1.56 -22.16
N LYS A 189 15.39 2.35 -22.56
CA LYS A 189 15.22 2.82 -23.94
C LYS A 189 15.78 4.21 -24.21
N GLN A 190 16.06 4.98 -23.16
CA GLN A 190 16.65 6.33 -23.26
C GLN A 190 15.90 7.24 -24.25
N ARG A 191 14.56 7.16 -24.28
CA ARG A 191 13.72 7.94 -25.20
C ARG A 191 13.56 9.40 -24.78
N PHE A 192 13.69 9.65 -23.50
CA PHE A 192 13.74 10.96 -22.85
C PHE A 192 14.41 10.80 -21.48
N THR A 193 14.87 11.90 -20.92
CA THR A 193 15.52 11.94 -19.61
C THR A 193 14.51 12.02 -18.48
N LEU A 194 14.93 11.68 -17.25
CA LEU A 194 14.07 11.81 -16.07
C LEU A 194 13.66 13.28 -15.81
N PRO A 195 14.56 14.30 -15.96
CA PRO A 195 14.17 15.71 -15.89
C PRO A 195 13.09 16.10 -16.93
N GLU A 196 13.18 15.64 -18.18
CA GLU A 196 12.15 15.91 -19.19
C GLU A 196 10.80 15.31 -18.79
N LEU A 197 10.79 14.08 -18.25
CA LEU A 197 9.57 13.43 -17.77
C LEU A 197 8.97 14.19 -16.59
N THR A 198 9.76 14.57 -15.59
CA THR A 198 9.26 15.30 -14.41
C THR A 198 8.71 16.68 -14.78
N GLN A 199 9.35 17.37 -15.74
CA GLN A 199 8.79 18.62 -16.27
C GLN A 199 7.48 18.41 -17.01
N ALA A 200 7.34 17.36 -17.83
CA ALA A 200 6.08 17.03 -18.50
C ALA A 200 4.97 16.72 -17.48
N MET A 201 5.28 15.97 -16.41
CA MET A 201 4.35 15.67 -15.32
C MET A 201 3.90 16.93 -14.58
N LEU A 202 4.81 17.87 -14.31
CA LEU A 202 4.52 19.13 -13.63
C LEU A 202 3.50 19.98 -14.41
N HIS A 203 3.51 19.89 -15.73
CA HIS A 203 2.60 20.58 -16.64
C HIS A 203 1.50 19.66 -17.20
N ASP A 204 1.17 18.56 -16.50
CA ASP A 204 0.13 17.60 -16.90
C ASP A 204 0.28 17.10 -18.35
N PHE A 205 1.51 16.92 -18.82
CA PHE A 205 1.88 16.54 -20.19
C PHE A 205 1.36 17.52 -21.27
N GLU A 206 1.07 18.76 -20.92
CA GLU A 206 0.66 19.76 -21.90
C GLU A 206 1.77 19.98 -22.95
N GLY A 207 1.40 19.96 -24.22
CA GLY A 207 2.37 20.05 -25.32
C GLY A 207 3.25 18.81 -25.54
N GLN A 208 3.09 17.71 -24.77
CA GLN A 208 3.90 16.50 -24.82
C GLN A 208 3.12 15.22 -25.21
N PRO A 209 2.30 15.24 -26.29
CA PRO A 209 1.44 14.10 -26.63
C PRO A 209 2.20 12.84 -27.00
N LYS A 210 3.40 12.97 -27.56
CA LYS A 210 4.24 11.81 -27.90
C LYS A 210 4.77 11.12 -26.63
N MET A 211 5.25 11.89 -25.65
CA MET A 211 5.73 11.36 -24.38
C MET A 211 4.59 10.70 -23.61
N LEU A 212 3.42 11.38 -23.54
CA LEU A 212 2.23 10.82 -22.90
C LEU A 212 1.83 9.48 -23.51
N LYS A 213 1.81 9.37 -24.83
CA LYS A 213 1.50 8.12 -25.52
C LYS A 213 2.53 7.01 -25.19
N LEU A 214 3.81 7.34 -25.13
CA LEU A 214 4.86 6.38 -24.79
C LEU A 214 4.66 5.79 -23.37
N VAL A 215 4.39 6.63 -22.38
CA VAL A 215 4.20 6.15 -21.00
C VAL A 215 2.86 5.44 -20.80
N GLN A 216 1.81 5.82 -21.53
CA GLN A 216 0.48 5.20 -21.43
C GLN A 216 0.37 3.87 -22.18
N GLU A 217 0.84 3.82 -23.43
CA GLU A 217 0.55 2.72 -24.35
C GLU A 217 1.77 1.82 -24.66
N HIS A 218 2.99 2.32 -24.45
CA HIS A 218 4.22 1.64 -24.87
C HIS A 218 5.20 1.35 -23.72
N SER A 219 4.69 1.28 -22.50
CA SER A 219 5.44 0.82 -21.32
C SER A 219 4.79 -0.46 -20.78
N PRO A 220 5.55 -1.41 -20.25
CA PRO A 220 5.01 -2.59 -19.58
C PRO A 220 4.06 -2.20 -18.44
N LYS A 221 2.96 -2.93 -18.28
CA LYS A 221 1.89 -2.60 -17.33
C LYS A 221 1.59 -3.75 -16.38
N TYR A 222 1.47 -3.44 -15.12
CA TYR A 222 1.01 -4.35 -14.09
C TYR A 222 -0.44 -4.81 -14.36
N GLY A 223 -0.73 -6.07 -14.04
CA GLY A 223 -2.05 -6.67 -14.23
C GLY A 223 -2.30 -7.27 -15.62
N ASN A 224 -1.27 -7.38 -16.47
CA ASN A 224 -1.34 -7.95 -17.80
C ASN A 224 -0.47 -9.20 -17.97
N ASP A 225 -0.09 -9.88 -16.90
CA ASP A 225 0.82 -11.05 -16.92
C ASP A 225 2.14 -10.71 -17.63
N ASP A 226 2.73 -9.58 -17.25
CA ASP A 226 3.99 -9.07 -17.80
C ASP A 226 5.07 -9.11 -16.70
N ASP A 227 5.99 -10.06 -16.80
CA ASP A 227 7.07 -10.29 -15.82
C ASP A 227 7.89 -9.05 -15.53
N TYR A 228 8.04 -8.13 -16.49
CA TYR A 228 8.78 -6.89 -16.29
C TYR A 228 8.08 -5.99 -15.26
N ALA A 229 6.79 -5.74 -15.41
CA ALA A 229 6.00 -4.94 -14.49
C ALA A 229 5.72 -5.68 -13.17
N ASP A 230 5.43 -6.98 -13.23
CA ASP A 230 5.12 -7.79 -12.06
C ASP A 230 6.32 -7.90 -11.11
N SER A 231 7.56 -8.01 -11.63
CA SER A 231 8.78 -7.99 -10.80
C SER A 231 8.98 -6.66 -10.07
N ILE A 232 8.59 -5.55 -10.68
CA ILE A 232 8.64 -4.23 -10.04
C ILE A 232 7.61 -4.15 -8.90
N MET A 233 6.38 -4.63 -9.14
CA MET A 233 5.34 -4.70 -8.11
C MET A 233 5.80 -5.53 -6.91
N GLN A 234 6.34 -6.72 -7.16
CA GLN A 234 6.88 -7.59 -6.11
C GLN A 234 7.95 -6.86 -5.28
N SER A 235 8.91 -6.22 -5.94
CA SER A 235 9.97 -5.47 -5.27
C SER A 235 9.44 -4.33 -4.39
N VAL A 236 8.45 -3.57 -4.88
CA VAL A 236 7.82 -2.48 -4.11
C VAL A 236 7.05 -3.03 -2.91
N PHE A 237 6.27 -4.10 -3.12
CA PHE A 237 5.49 -4.73 -2.07
C PHE A 237 6.39 -5.35 -0.98
N GLU A 238 7.42 -6.10 -1.37
CA GLU A 238 8.36 -6.73 -0.43
C GLU A 238 9.07 -5.68 0.43
N TYR A 239 9.52 -4.59 -0.18
CA TYR A 239 10.14 -3.50 0.57
C TYR A 239 9.15 -2.88 1.56
N TYR A 240 7.95 -2.52 1.11
CA TYR A 240 6.91 -1.93 1.95
C TYR A 240 6.50 -2.87 3.10
N GLN A 241 6.30 -4.15 2.80
CA GLN A 241 6.00 -5.18 3.81
C GLN A 241 7.11 -5.25 4.86
N LYS A 242 8.37 -5.32 4.43
CA LYS A 242 9.53 -5.38 5.32
C LYS A 242 9.65 -4.12 6.18
N ALA A 243 9.37 -2.96 5.62
CA ALA A 243 9.46 -1.68 6.31
C ALA A 243 8.37 -1.49 7.38
N VAL A 244 7.19 -2.11 7.23
CA VAL A 244 6.06 -2.00 8.16
C VAL A 244 6.01 -3.14 9.16
N THR A 245 6.17 -4.39 8.68
CA THR A 245 5.91 -5.59 9.48
C THR A 245 6.89 -5.71 10.65
N GLY A 246 6.35 -6.01 11.83
CA GLY A 246 7.14 -6.20 13.04
C GLY A 246 7.42 -4.93 13.84
N ARG A 247 7.03 -3.74 13.35
CA ARG A 247 7.09 -2.52 14.17
C ARG A 247 6.10 -2.62 15.34
N PRO A 248 6.50 -2.26 16.57
CA PRO A 248 5.62 -2.38 17.72
C PRO A 248 4.47 -1.36 17.68
N ASN A 249 3.28 -1.80 18.06
CA ASN A 249 2.13 -0.94 18.30
C ASN A 249 1.93 -0.66 19.80
N MET A 250 0.98 0.22 20.16
CA MET A 250 0.73 0.59 21.57
C MET A 250 -0.06 -0.46 22.35
N ARG A 251 -0.63 -1.47 21.68
CA ARG A 251 -1.48 -2.51 22.27
C ARG A 251 -0.71 -3.80 22.60
N GLY A 252 0.63 -3.78 22.56
CA GLY A 252 1.49 -4.92 22.85
C GLY A 252 1.59 -5.92 21.70
N GLY A 253 1.24 -5.52 20.49
CA GLY A 253 1.39 -6.30 19.25
C GLY A 253 2.24 -5.57 18.23
N MET A 254 2.00 -5.85 16.94
CA MET A 254 2.83 -5.39 15.85
C MET A 254 2.00 -4.85 14.67
N TYR A 255 2.64 -3.99 13.88
CA TYR A 255 2.11 -3.56 12.59
C TYR A 255 2.25 -4.64 11.52
N ARG A 256 1.27 -4.68 10.62
CA ARG A 256 1.24 -5.48 9.40
C ARG A 256 0.69 -4.65 8.24
N VAL A 257 0.83 -5.15 7.02
CA VAL A 257 0.38 -4.46 5.81
C VAL A 257 -0.85 -5.11 5.21
N ASN A 258 -1.66 -4.27 4.57
CA ASN A 258 -2.65 -4.64 3.58
C ASN A 258 -2.53 -3.73 2.36
N MET A 259 -3.03 -4.19 1.22
CA MET A 259 -3.01 -3.45 -0.04
C MET A 259 -4.44 -3.29 -0.55
N LEU A 260 -5.18 -2.37 0.06
CA LEU A 260 -6.56 -2.07 -0.36
C LEU A 260 -6.83 -0.57 -0.23
N PRO A 261 -7.25 0.12 -1.30
CA PRO A 261 -7.44 1.56 -1.27
C PRO A 261 -8.79 2.00 -0.69
N THR A 262 -9.84 1.17 -0.77
CA THR A 262 -11.22 1.61 -0.58
C THR A 262 -11.51 2.87 -1.42
N THR A 263 -12.15 3.91 -0.89
CA THR A 263 -12.34 5.20 -1.60
C THR A 263 -11.13 6.14 -1.49
N CYS A 264 -10.10 5.79 -0.71
CA CYS A 264 -8.92 6.64 -0.50
C CYS A 264 -8.14 6.91 -1.79
N HIS A 265 -8.20 6.00 -2.77
CA HIS A 265 -7.57 6.19 -4.08
C HIS A 265 -8.03 7.49 -4.79
N VAL A 266 -9.28 7.91 -4.59
CA VAL A 266 -9.81 9.17 -5.12
C VAL A 266 -9.12 10.35 -4.44
N TYR A 267 -9.23 10.43 -3.11
CA TYR A 267 -8.66 11.55 -2.34
C TYR A 267 -7.14 11.64 -2.46
N PHE A 268 -6.48 10.49 -2.57
CA PHE A 268 -5.02 10.45 -2.76
C PHE A 268 -4.60 10.96 -4.13
N GLY A 269 -5.40 10.70 -5.16
CA GLY A 269 -5.17 11.25 -6.49
C GLY A 269 -5.39 12.75 -6.56
N GLU A 270 -6.37 13.30 -5.83
CA GLU A 270 -6.69 14.73 -5.81
C GLU A 270 -5.52 15.61 -5.37
N VAL A 271 -4.66 15.11 -4.48
CA VAL A 271 -3.50 15.82 -3.96
C VAL A 271 -2.20 15.54 -4.71
N MET A 272 -2.29 14.99 -5.94
CA MET A 272 -1.15 14.63 -6.76
C MET A 272 -1.15 15.33 -8.12
N LEU A 273 0.06 15.62 -8.61
CA LEU A 273 0.33 15.99 -9.98
C LEU A 273 0.02 14.83 -10.95
N ALA A 274 0.23 15.04 -12.26
CA ALA A 274 0.30 13.93 -13.20
C ALA A 274 1.43 12.97 -12.82
N SER A 275 1.31 11.71 -13.19
CA SER A 275 2.28 10.68 -12.83
C SER A 275 2.93 10.00 -14.04
N ALA A 276 4.06 9.36 -13.83
CA ALA A 276 4.92 8.83 -14.88
C ALA A 276 4.28 7.73 -15.75
N ASN A 277 3.16 7.15 -15.32
CA ASN A 277 2.36 6.23 -16.13
C ASN A 277 1.35 6.94 -17.05
N GLY A 278 1.33 8.28 -17.07
CA GLY A 278 0.41 9.11 -17.86
C GLY A 278 -0.94 9.38 -17.19
N ARG A 279 -1.13 9.05 -15.89
CA ARG A 279 -2.27 9.49 -15.09
C ARG A 279 -2.26 11.03 -15.01
N ARG A 280 -3.38 11.66 -15.29
CA ARG A 280 -3.51 13.12 -15.22
C ARG A 280 -3.51 13.63 -13.78
N ALA A 281 -3.13 14.90 -13.62
CA ALA A 281 -3.17 15.56 -12.31
C ALA A 281 -4.58 15.50 -11.70
N HIS A 282 -4.63 15.34 -10.37
CA HIS A 282 -5.87 15.31 -9.57
C HIS A 282 -6.86 14.19 -9.92
N LYS A 283 -6.46 13.19 -10.74
CA LYS A 283 -7.28 12.00 -11.01
C LYS A 283 -6.97 10.89 -9.99
N PRO A 284 -7.93 9.99 -9.74
CA PRO A 284 -7.70 8.86 -8.82
C PRO A 284 -6.43 8.07 -9.13
N VAL A 285 -5.78 7.54 -8.13
CA VAL A 285 -4.75 6.51 -8.29
C VAL A 285 -5.43 5.14 -8.47
N SER A 286 -4.66 4.08 -8.75
CA SER A 286 -5.23 2.73 -8.92
C SER A 286 -5.98 2.29 -7.68
N GLU A 287 -7.07 1.59 -7.88
CA GLU A 287 -7.88 1.06 -6.78
C GLU A 287 -7.26 -0.22 -6.19
N GLY A 288 -6.78 -1.13 -6.99
CA GLY A 288 -6.19 -2.37 -6.51
C GLY A 288 -5.79 -3.29 -7.64
#